data_6a00d3f25527579ef1688595033734e3
#
_entry.id   6a00d3f25527579ef1688595033734e3
#
_cell.length_a   1.000
_cell.length_b   1.000
_cell.length_c   1.000
_cell.angle_alpha   90.00
_cell.angle_beta   90.00
_cell.angle_gamma   90.00
#
_symmetry.space_group_name_H-M   'P 1'
#
loop_
_entity.id
_entity.type
_entity.pdbx_description
1 polymer ?
#
loop_
_entity_poly.entity_id
_entity_poly.type
_entity_poly.pdbx_seq_one_letter_code
_entity_poly.pdbx_strand_id
1 'polypeptide(L)'
;TGSTIADYTLRPVTRDIGCLYGDTIQEVGTDVMFLAPDGIRLLSATDRVGDFNLGVVSKVIQPEFASFISAGNHFTSTVIRGKSQYRLFSHTAGTAQSASRGIIGAQLQGEEGAVFAFSELVGIKVYSADSYYISDVEYVLFGNEDGYLYRMESGNSFNGTNIAAIFATPHMP
;
A
#
# COMPACT_ATOMS: atom_id res chain seq x y z
N THR A 1 -13.00 17.34 21.87
CA THR A 1 -12.33 18.51 21.27
C THR A 1 -11.69 19.31 22.39
N GLY A 2 -10.41 19.05 22.66
CA GLY A 2 -9.65 19.77 23.67
C GLY A 2 -9.11 21.09 23.12
N SER A 3 -9.06 22.12 23.94
CA SER A 3 -8.48 23.42 23.62
C SER A 3 -7.03 23.56 24.08
N THR A 4 -6.57 22.66 24.94
CA THR A 4 -5.21 22.60 25.46
C THR A 4 -4.64 21.19 25.36
N ILE A 5 -3.32 21.02 25.43
CA ILE A 5 -2.67 19.70 25.40
C ILE A 5 -3.19 18.78 26.54
N ALA A 6 -3.56 19.37 27.69
CA ALA A 6 -4.10 18.62 28.83
C ALA A 6 -5.49 18.00 28.57
N ASP A 7 -6.22 18.50 27.56
CA ASP A 7 -7.56 18.00 27.20
C ASP A 7 -7.50 16.82 26.22
N TYR A 8 -6.32 16.47 25.69
CA TYR A 8 -6.17 15.35 24.78
C TYR A 8 -6.02 14.04 25.56
N THR A 9 -6.83 13.06 25.20
CA THR A 9 -6.76 11.71 25.75
C THR A 9 -6.30 10.74 24.68
N LEU A 10 -5.21 10.03 24.93
CA LEU A 10 -4.76 8.92 24.08
C LEU A 10 -5.50 7.65 24.47
N ARG A 11 -6.29 7.13 23.56
CA ARG A 11 -6.96 5.84 23.70
C ARG A 11 -6.33 4.84 22.73
N PRO A 12 -5.74 3.74 23.22
CA PRO A 12 -5.24 2.69 22.33
C PRO A 12 -6.43 1.99 21.65
N VAL A 13 -6.35 1.82 20.34
CA VAL A 13 -7.32 1.06 19.53
C VAL A 13 -7.07 -0.44 19.70
N THR A 14 -5.80 -0.83 19.69
CA THR A 14 -5.36 -2.20 19.94
C THR A 14 -4.06 -2.21 20.74
N ARG A 15 -3.81 -3.30 21.48
CA ARG A 15 -2.56 -3.49 22.25
C ARG A 15 -1.67 -4.56 21.63
N ASP A 16 -2.23 -5.45 20.81
CA ASP A 16 -1.57 -6.65 20.31
C ASP A 16 -1.13 -6.53 18.87
N ILE A 17 -1.74 -5.60 18.13
CA ILE A 17 -1.46 -5.36 16.71
C ILE A 17 -1.01 -3.92 16.54
N GLY A 18 0.15 -3.73 15.95
CA GLY A 18 0.71 -2.42 15.66
C GLY A 18 1.04 -2.22 14.19
N CYS A 19 1.25 -0.98 13.79
CA CYS A 19 1.79 -0.62 12.49
C CYS A 19 3.30 -0.88 12.48
N LEU A 20 3.80 -1.60 11.46
CA LEU A 20 5.24 -1.88 11.30
C LEU A 20 6.02 -0.62 10.88
N TYR A 21 5.45 0.18 9.97
CA TYR A 21 6.08 1.36 9.39
C TYR A 21 5.08 2.49 9.30
N GLY A 22 5.38 3.63 9.93
CA GLY A 22 4.51 4.81 9.94
C GLY A 22 4.13 5.31 8.54
N ASP A 23 5.07 5.22 7.59
CA ASP A 23 4.88 5.64 6.20
C ASP A 23 3.91 4.73 5.40
N THR A 24 3.37 3.71 6.05
CA THR A 24 2.34 2.83 5.45
C THR A 24 0.92 3.15 5.89
N ILE A 25 0.75 4.14 6.78
CA ILE A 25 -0.57 4.56 7.27
C ILE A 25 -1.20 5.50 6.23
N GLN A 26 -2.35 5.11 5.70
CA GLN A 26 -3.07 5.89 4.68
C GLN A 26 -4.57 5.92 4.99
N GLU A 27 -5.18 7.06 4.72
CA GLU A 27 -6.63 7.20 4.70
C GLU A 27 -7.20 6.60 3.41
N VAL A 28 -8.10 5.64 3.54
CA VAL A 28 -8.77 4.96 2.42
C VAL A 28 -10.27 5.06 2.63
N GLY A 29 -10.91 5.98 1.92
CA GLY A 29 -12.33 6.28 2.11
C GLY A 29 -12.60 6.87 3.50
N THR A 30 -13.34 6.16 4.32
CA THR A 30 -13.66 6.55 5.71
C THR A 30 -12.87 5.77 6.76
N ASP A 31 -11.89 4.98 6.33
CA ASP A 31 -11.08 4.13 7.20
C ASP A 31 -9.60 4.42 7.03
N VAL A 32 -8.78 3.84 7.87
CA VAL A 32 -7.33 3.92 7.81
C VAL A 32 -6.75 2.54 7.51
N MET A 33 -5.92 2.46 6.49
CA MET A 33 -5.19 1.26 6.11
C MET A 33 -3.73 1.37 6.53
N PHE A 34 -3.15 0.28 7.02
CA PHE A 34 -1.76 0.24 7.47
C PHE A 34 -1.15 -1.15 7.32
N LEU A 35 0.18 -1.21 7.32
CA LEU A 35 0.96 -2.44 7.31
C LEU A 35 1.16 -2.94 8.74
N ALA A 36 0.65 -4.13 9.03
CA ALA A 36 0.87 -4.88 10.26
C ALA A 36 1.78 -6.10 10.03
N PRO A 37 2.28 -6.76 11.09
CA PRO A 37 3.15 -7.92 10.95
C PRO A 37 2.56 -9.09 10.16
N ASP A 38 1.26 -9.21 10.16
CA ASP A 38 0.50 -10.30 9.54
C ASP A 38 -0.19 -9.91 8.23
N GLY A 39 -0.08 -8.66 7.80
CA GLY A 39 -0.67 -8.22 6.55
C GLY A 39 -1.09 -6.76 6.54
N ILE A 40 -1.79 -6.37 5.49
CA ILE A 40 -2.44 -5.07 5.39
C ILE A 40 -3.76 -5.13 6.16
N ARG A 41 -4.00 -4.15 7.02
CA ARG A 41 -5.18 -4.08 7.89
C ARG A 41 -5.93 -2.77 7.73
N LEU A 42 -7.23 -2.84 8.01
CA LEU A 42 -8.10 -1.70 8.22
C LEU A 42 -8.26 -1.43 9.73
N LEU A 43 -8.19 -0.18 10.13
CA LEU A 43 -8.29 0.23 11.53
C LEU A 43 -9.66 -0.13 12.13
N SER A 44 -10.74 0.15 11.41
CA SER A 44 -12.10 -0.16 11.86
C SER A 44 -12.36 -1.66 12.07
N ALA A 45 -11.79 -2.49 11.20
CA ALA A 45 -11.88 -3.94 11.33
C ALA A 45 -11.09 -4.44 12.55
N THR A 46 -9.92 -3.86 12.79
CA THR A 46 -9.05 -4.19 13.93
C THR A 46 -9.68 -3.80 15.26
N ASP A 47 -10.33 -2.63 15.34
CA ASP A 47 -11.02 -2.17 16.56
C ASP A 47 -12.26 -3.02 16.90
N ARG A 48 -13.01 -3.45 15.89
CA ARG A 48 -14.32 -4.10 16.07
C ARG A 48 -14.25 -5.56 16.48
N VAL A 49 -13.28 -6.32 16.00
CA VAL A 49 -13.36 -7.79 16.05
C VAL A 49 -12.49 -8.38 17.14
N GLY A 50 -11.44 -7.71 17.60
CA GLY A 50 -10.49 -8.28 18.59
C GLY A 50 -9.86 -9.61 18.16
N ASP A 51 -10.21 -10.12 16.97
CA ASP A 51 -9.73 -11.37 16.40
C ASP A 51 -8.69 -11.09 15.31
N PHE A 52 -7.54 -11.69 15.49
CA PHE A 52 -6.36 -11.47 14.67
C PHE A 52 -6.56 -11.75 13.17
N ASN A 53 -7.44 -12.69 12.83
CA ASN A 53 -7.57 -13.16 11.45
C ASN A 53 -8.58 -12.40 10.58
N LEU A 54 -9.54 -11.72 11.16
CA LEU A 54 -10.61 -11.09 10.40
C LEU A 54 -10.30 -9.66 9.93
N GLY A 55 -9.31 -9.00 10.52
CA GLY A 55 -8.92 -7.65 10.16
C GLY A 55 -7.90 -7.55 9.00
N VAL A 56 -7.35 -8.69 8.54
CA VAL A 56 -6.35 -8.72 7.47
C VAL A 56 -7.02 -8.75 6.12
N VAL A 57 -6.95 -7.65 5.38
CA VAL A 57 -7.54 -7.57 4.02
C VAL A 57 -6.69 -8.26 2.96
N SER A 58 -5.38 -8.42 3.19
CA SER A 58 -4.43 -9.07 2.29
C SER A 58 -4.33 -10.59 2.46
N LYS A 59 -5.25 -11.22 3.17
CA LYS A 59 -5.23 -12.67 3.46
C LYS A 59 -5.15 -13.55 2.20
N VAL A 60 -5.74 -13.09 1.11
CA VAL A 60 -5.77 -13.82 -0.18
C VAL A 60 -4.37 -14.01 -0.77
N ILE A 61 -3.43 -13.09 -0.47
CA ILE A 61 -2.05 -13.12 -0.98
C ILE A 61 -1.02 -13.41 0.12
N GLN A 62 -1.44 -14.09 1.18
CA GLN A 62 -0.59 -14.28 2.38
C GLN A 62 0.79 -14.90 2.12
N PRO A 63 0.96 -15.94 1.27
CA PRO A 63 2.28 -16.51 1.01
C PRO A 63 3.23 -15.51 0.33
N GLU A 64 2.76 -14.79 -0.69
CA GLU A 64 3.48 -13.75 -1.42
C GLU A 64 3.79 -12.57 -0.51
N PHE A 65 2.83 -12.22 0.35
CA PHE A 65 2.95 -11.14 1.31
C PHE A 65 4.04 -11.40 2.35
N ALA A 66 4.13 -12.60 2.91
CA ALA A 66 5.19 -12.98 3.85
C ALA A 66 6.58 -12.87 3.21
N SER A 67 6.72 -13.30 1.95
CA SER A 67 7.95 -13.15 1.16
C SER A 67 8.28 -11.67 0.91
N PHE A 68 7.28 -10.86 0.58
CA PHE A 68 7.43 -9.44 0.35
C PHE A 68 7.91 -8.69 1.61
N ILE A 69 7.33 -8.99 2.78
CA ILE A 69 7.74 -8.39 4.06
C ILE A 69 9.17 -8.80 4.43
N SER A 70 9.51 -10.08 4.29
CA SER A 70 10.83 -10.58 4.68
C SER A 70 11.97 -10.04 3.80
N ALA A 71 11.68 -9.66 2.57
CA ALA A 71 12.66 -9.13 1.61
C ALA A 71 12.88 -7.61 1.73
N GLY A 72 11.95 -6.88 2.35
CA GLY A 72 12.01 -5.41 2.43
C GLY A 72 12.62 -4.91 3.74
N ASN A 73 13.40 -3.84 3.67
CA ASN A 73 13.95 -3.15 4.84
C ASN A 73 13.24 -1.85 5.18
N HIS A 74 12.56 -1.27 4.21
CA HIS A 74 11.75 -0.06 4.36
C HIS A 74 10.48 -0.19 3.56
N PHE A 75 9.37 0.30 4.10
CA PHE A 75 8.06 0.25 3.45
C PHE A 75 7.43 1.63 3.46
N THR A 76 6.89 2.00 2.32
CA THR A 76 6.11 3.23 2.15
C THR A 76 4.84 2.93 1.36
N SER A 77 3.85 3.76 1.51
CA SER A 77 2.59 3.59 0.78
C SER A 77 2.05 4.90 0.25
N THR A 78 1.15 4.81 -0.70
CA THR A 78 0.34 5.93 -1.18
C THR A 78 -1.03 5.44 -1.59
N VAL A 79 -2.01 6.34 -1.57
CA VAL A 79 -3.36 6.08 -2.07
C VAL A 79 -3.56 6.83 -3.38
N ILE A 80 -4.03 6.13 -4.39
CA ILE A 80 -4.50 6.73 -5.64
C ILE A 80 -6.02 6.74 -5.58
N ARG A 81 -6.59 7.90 -5.22
CA ARG A 81 -8.02 8.05 -4.95
C ARG A 81 -8.85 7.88 -6.21
N GLY A 82 -8.38 8.41 -7.33
CA GLY A 82 -9.05 8.27 -8.63
C GLY A 82 -9.17 6.83 -9.13
N LYS A 83 -8.38 5.90 -8.56
CA LYS A 83 -8.43 4.46 -8.89
C LYS A 83 -8.89 3.59 -7.72
N SER A 84 -9.20 4.17 -6.58
CA SER A 84 -9.52 3.46 -5.33
C SER A 84 -8.46 2.41 -4.98
N GLN A 85 -7.18 2.80 -5.08
CA GLN A 85 -6.05 1.92 -4.88
C GLN A 85 -5.19 2.37 -3.70
N TYR A 86 -4.84 1.42 -2.84
CA TYR A 86 -3.74 1.51 -1.89
C TYR A 86 -2.53 0.81 -2.50
N ARG A 87 -1.40 1.48 -2.56
CA ARG A 87 -0.14 0.93 -3.08
C ARG A 87 0.92 0.93 -1.98
N LEU A 88 1.46 -0.25 -1.73
CA LEU A 88 2.52 -0.50 -0.77
C LEU A 88 3.80 -0.86 -1.53
N PHE A 89 4.91 -0.22 -1.19
CA PHE A 89 6.21 -0.46 -1.82
C PHE A 89 7.21 -0.92 -0.77
N SER A 90 8.04 -1.88 -1.15
CA SER A 90 9.23 -2.24 -0.38
C SER A 90 10.48 -1.64 -1.01
N HIS A 91 11.35 -1.14 -0.18
CA HIS A 91 12.64 -0.62 -0.58
C HIS A 91 13.77 -1.26 0.22
N THR A 92 14.80 -1.68 -0.49
CA THR A 92 16.09 -2.07 0.09
C THR A 92 17.18 -1.37 -0.72
N ALA A 93 18.04 -0.61 -0.06
CA ALA A 93 19.10 0.14 -0.72
C ALA A 93 19.96 -0.77 -1.60
N GLY A 94 20.33 -0.29 -2.80
CA GLY A 94 21.09 -1.06 -3.77
C GLY A 94 20.31 -2.12 -4.54
N THR A 95 19.02 -2.30 -4.29
CA THR A 95 18.19 -3.22 -5.09
C THR A 95 18.05 -2.71 -6.52
N ALA A 96 18.27 -3.58 -7.50
CA ALA A 96 18.04 -3.24 -8.90
C ALA A 96 16.56 -2.89 -9.14
N GLN A 97 16.29 -1.97 -10.06
CA GLN A 97 14.93 -1.57 -10.39
C GLN A 97 14.06 -2.77 -10.78
N SER A 98 14.59 -3.71 -11.58
CA SER A 98 13.88 -4.92 -11.98
C SER A 98 13.49 -5.87 -10.85
N ALA A 99 14.15 -5.76 -9.71
CA ALA A 99 13.88 -6.55 -8.51
C ALA A 99 13.07 -5.78 -7.46
N SER A 100 12.77 -4.50 -7.71
CA SER A 100 11.93 -3.70 -6.81
C SER A 100 10.48 -4.16 -6.87
N ARG A 101 9.85 -4.29 -5.72
CA ARG A 101 8.52 -4.88 -5.57
C ARG A 101 7.57 -3.95 -4.84
N GLY A 102 6.31 -4.05 -5.18
CA GLY A 102 5.20 -3.41 -4.49
C GLY A 102 3.94 -4.27 -4.56
N ILE A 103 2.94 -3.87 -3.81
CA ILE A 103 1.62 -4.50 -3.80
C ILE A 103 0.59 -3.42 -4.06
N ILE A 104 -0.35 -3.69 -4.96
CA ILE A 104 -1.51 -2.86 -5.22
C ILE A 104 -2.72 -3.55 -4.60
N GLY A 105 -3.41 -2.88 -3.69
CA GLY A 105 -4.73 -3.26 -3.22
C GLY A 105 -5.77 -2.34 -3.86
N ALA A 106 -6.63 -2.87 -4.71
CA ALA A 106 -7.72 -2.13 -5.32
C ALA A 106 -9.04 -2.45 -4.62
N GLN A 107 -9.77 -1.43 -4.22
CA GLN A 107 -11.11 -1.59 -3.67
C GLN A 107 -12.10 -1.80 -4.81
N LEU A 108 -12.79 -2.91 -4.78
CA LEU A 108 -13.83 -3.28 -5.74
C LEU A 108 -15.19 -3.31 -5.03
N GLN A 109 -16.24 -2.95 -5.76
CA GLN A 109 -17.61 -3.10 -5.27
C GLN A 109 -18.05 -4.55 -5.51
N GLY A 110 -18.20 -5.32 -4.44
CA GLY A 110 -18.76 -6.66 -4.47
C GLY A 110 -20.25 -6.69 -4.14
N GLU A 111 -20.89 -7.83 -4.29
CA GLU A 111 -22.31 -8.03 -3.95
C GLU A 111 -22.61 -7.85 -2.46
N GLU A 112 -21.68 -8.20 -1.59
CA GLU A 112 -21.79 -8.12 -0.13
C GLU A 112 -21.08 -6.89 0.46
N GLY A 113 -20.58 -5.96 -0.37
CA GLY A 113 -19.86 -4.75 0.06
C GLY A 113 -18.50 -4.60 -0.62
N ALA A 114 -17.68 -3.69 -0.08
CA ALA A 114 -16.36 -3.42 -0.63
C ALA A 114 -15.39 -4.58 -0.35
N VAL A 115 -14.74 -5.06 -1.41
CA VAL A 115 -13.74 -6.14 -1.38
C VAL A 115 -12.42 -5.59 -1.90
N PHE A 116 -11.30 -6.05 -1.36
CA PHE A 116 -9.98 -5.72 -1.88
C PHE A 116 -9.43 -6.83 -2.77
N ALA A 117 -9.06 -6.49 -3.99
CA ALA A 117 -8.27 -7.34 -4.87
C ALA A 117 -6.81 -6.88 -4.83
N PHE A 118 -5.88 -7.82 -4.79
CA PHE A 118 -4.46 -7.55 -4.69
C PHE A 118 -3.70 -8.04 -5.90
N SER A 119 -2.68 -7.28 -6.31
CA SER A 119 -1.73 -7.67 -7.34
C SER A 119 -0.33 -7.20 -6.98
N GLU A 120 0.67 -7.88 -7.51
CA GLU A 120 2.06 -7.49 -7.37
C GLU A 120 2.43 -6.42 -8.41
N LEU A 121 3.29 -5.49 -8.00
CA LEU A 121 3.93 -4.50 -8.84
C LEU A 121 5.44 -4.74 -8.82
N VAL A 122 6.05 -4.86 -9.98
CA VAL A 122 7.49 -5.11 -10.13
C VAL A 122 8.12 -4.05 -11.03
N GLY A 123 9.35 -3.68 -10.75
CA GLY A 123 10.14 -2.81 -11.63
C GLY A 123 9.97 -1.32 -11.34
N ILE A 124 9.33 -0.94 -10.24
CA ILE A 124 9.26 0.45 -9.80
C ILE A 124 9.93 0.61 -8.44
N LYS A 125 10.95 1.46 -8.37
CA LYS A 125 11.75 1.70 -7.17
C LYS A 125 11.22 2.94 -6.46
N VAL A 126 10.53 2.73 -5.35
CA VAL A 126 9.88 3.80 -4.59
C VAL A 126 10.43 3.82 -3.17
N TYR A 127 10.99 4.96 -2.76
CA TYR A 127 11.45 5.19 -1.40
C TYR A 127 10.43 5.97 -0.57
N SER A 128 9.84 6.98 -1.19
CA SER A 128 8.74 7.76 -0.61
C SER A 128 7.72 8.07 -1.70
N ALA A 129 6.45 8.12 -1.36
CA ALA A 129 5.40 8.43 -2.31
C ALA A 129 4.29 9.23 -1.64
N ASP A 130 3.66 10.10 -2.41
CA ASP A 130 2.50 10.87 -1.99
C ASP A 130 1.61 11.20 -3.19
N SER A 131 0.35 11.51 -2.92
CA SER A 131 -0.62 11.94 -3.92
C SER A 131 -1.28 13.26 -3.52
N TYR A 132 -1.49 14.13 -4.50
CA TYR A 132 -2.15 15.41 -4.30
C TYR A 132 -2.96 15.82 -5.52
N TYR A 133 -3.85 16.78 -5.35
CA TYR A 133 -4.72 17.29 -6.41
C TYR A 133 -4.30 18.70 -6.82
N ILE A 134 -4.24 18.94 -8.14
CA ILE A 134 -4.16 20.28 -8.73
C ILE A 134 -5.30 20.39 -9.76
N SER A 135 -6.18 21.34 -9.59
CA SER A 135 -7.32 21.58 -10.53
C SER A 135 -8.08 20.30 -10.87
N ASP A 136 -8.46 19.54 -9.84
CA ASP A 136 -9.20 18.28 -9.92
C ASP A 136 -8.45 17.10 -10.60
N VAL A 137 -7.18 17.28 -10.92
CA VAL A 137 -6.32 16.22 -11.44
C VAL A 137 -5.43 15.66 -10.31
N GLU A 138 -5.47 14.35 -10.12
CA GLU A 138 -4.61 13.66 -9.16
C GLU A 138 -3.21 13.48 -9.72
N TYR A 139 -2.22 13.90 -8.94
CA TYR A 139 -0.81 13.69 -9.22
C TYR A 139 -0.23 12.77 -8.15
N VAL A 140 0.34 11.66 -8.58
CA VAL A 140 1.05 10.74 -7.70
C VAL A 140 2.53 10.88 -7.96
N LEU A 141 3.27 11.32 -6.95
CA LEU A 141 4.71 11.51 -7.03
C LEU A 141 5.43 10.49 -6.17
N PHE A 142 6.63 10.12 -6.57
CA PHE A 142 7.50 9.28 -5.75
C PHE A 142 8.97 9.68 -5.92
N GLY A 143 9.72 9.52 -4.86
CA GLY A 143 11.17 9.63 -4.85
C GLY A 143 11.83 8.26 -4.80
N ASN A 144 13.03 8.17 -5.36
CA ASN A 144 13.89 7.00 -5.24
C ASN A 144 15.22 7.34 -4.55
N GLU A 145 16.06 6.34 -4.32
CA GLU A 145 17.37 6.53 -3.69
C GLU A 145 18.37 7.31 -4.56
N ASP A 146 18.13 7.43 -5.88
CA ASP A 146 18.98 8.18 -6.79
C ASP A 146 18.76 9.71 -6.69
N GLY A 147 17.84 10.15 -5.83
CA GLY A 147 17.55 11.55 -5.57
C GLY A 147 16.63 12.22 -6.59
N TYR A 148 15.99 11.44 -7.45
CA TYR A 148 15.02 11.95 -8.43
C TYR A 148 13.59 11.86 -7.92
N LEU A 149 12.78 12.83 -8.34
CA LEU A 149 11.33 12.83 -8.15
C LEU A 149 10.65 12.45 -9.47
N TYR A 150 9.78 11.47 -9.41
CA TYR A 150 9.05 10.94 -10.55
C TYR A 150 7.54 11.10 -10.38
N ARG A 151 6.84 11.18 -11.50
CA ARG A 151 5.38 11.10 -11.55
C ARG A 151 4.97 9.68 -11.95
N MET A 152 4.16 9.05 -11.10
CA MET A 152 3.50 7.79 -11.45
C MET A 152 2.40 8.02 -12.48
N GLU A 153 1.99 6.95 -13.16
CA GLU A 153 0.86 6.93 -14.08
C GLU A 153 1.01 7.92 -15.25
N SER A 154 2.25 8.23 -15.63
CA SER A 154 2.56 9.15 -16.71
C SER A 154 3.49 8.50 -17.72
N GLY A 155 3.07 8.48 -18.99
CA GLY A 155 3.84 7.83 -20.06
C GLY A 155 3.63 6.31 -20.12
N ASN A 156 4.50 5.64 -20.90
CA ASN A 156 4.42 4.21 -21.21
C ASN A 156 5.74 3.47 -20.95
N SER A 157 6.62 4.05 -20.14
CA SER A 157 7.92 3.46 -19.79
C SER A 157 8.29 3.75 -18.35
N PHE A 158 9.16 2.95 -17.77
CA PHE A 158 9.82 3.26 -16.49
C PHE A 158 11.07 4.08 -16.78
N ASN A 159 10.94 5.40 -16.73
CA ASN A 159 12.05 6.34 -16.99
C ASN A 159 12.83 6.01 -18.30
N GLY A 160 12.11 5.81 -19.40
CA GLY A 160 12.68 5.44 -20.69
C GLY A 160 12.95 3.94 -20.90
N THR A 161 12.84 3.12 -19.85
CA THR A 161 12.95 1.67 -19.94
C THR A 161 11.60 1.05 -20.27
N ASN A 162 11.55 0.15 -21.22
CA ASN A 162 10.31 -0.52 -21.61
C ASN A 162 9.70 -1.31 -20.45
N ILE A 163 8.39 -1.18 -20.29
CA ILE A 163 7.62 -2.00 -19.35
C ILE A 163 7.43 -3.38 -19.98
N ALA A 164 7.98 -4.43 -19.34
CA ALA A 164 7.74 -5.80 -19.75
C ALA A 164 6.34 -6.23 -19.29
N ALA A 165 5.44 -6.51 -20.22
CA ALA A 165 4.14 -7.09 -19.92
C ALA A 165 4.16 -8.57 -20.22
N ILE A 166 3.86 -9.40 -19.22
CA ILE A 166 3.81 -10.86 -19.34
C ILE A 166 2.39 -11.30 -19.04
N PHE A 167 1.80 -12.02 -19.99
CA PHE A 167 0.50 -12.64 -19.80
C PHE A 167 0.64 -14.16 -19.92
N ALA A 168 0.35 -14.88 -18.86
CA ALA A 168 0.33 -16.34 -18.85
C ALA A 168 -1.10 -16.84 -18.75
N THR A 169 -1.55 -17.63 -19.73
CA THR A 169 -2.83 -18.33 -19.66
C THR A 169 -2.62 -19.71 -19.05
N PRO A 170 -3.53 -20.19 -18.20
CA PRO A 170 -3.51 -21.58 -17.81
C PRO A 170 -3.69 -22.45 -19.04
N HIS A 171 -2.93 -23.55 -19.12
CA HIS A 171 -3.13 -24.56 -20.15
C HIS A 171 -4.54 -25.11 -20.01
N MET A 172 -5.41 -24.85 -20.99
CA MET A 172 -6.69 -25.52 -21.06
C MET A 172 -6.49 -26.87 -21.75
N PRO A 173 -6.88 -27.98 -21.10
CA PRO A 173 -6.78 -29.31 -21.70
C PRO A 173 -7.73 -29.46 -22.88
#